data_1dd4ed019dbd50b10baddec78a542c6e
#
_entry.id   1dd4ed019dbd50b10baddec78a542c6e
#
_cell.length_a   1.000
_cell.length_b   1.000
_cell.length_c   1.000
_cell.angle_alpha   90.00
_cell.angle_beta   90.00
_cell.angle_gamma   90.00
#
_symmetry.space_group_name_H-M   'P 1'
#
loop_
_entity.id
_entity.type
_entity.pdbx_description
1 polymer ?
#
loop_
_entity_poly.entity_id
_entity_poly.type
_entity_poly.pdbx_seq_one_letter_code
_entity_poly.pdbx_strand_id
1 'polypeptide(L)'
;MPSLEARLKALMTLAQDDRDSATDRPLPPRLRHTDEVGALRPLNIRNLRVGAGRRRLLRILMTNACSYNCHYCPMRRDRNLPRTLLKPEELVRIFVGALARDWCDGLFLTTGIPGRPVKVMDDLITALELIRERHRFAGYIHVKIVPGAEPSQIERITALATRVSVNLEAPCGASLSEIAPEKNLDVALAALEQARAQITRNREELRAGRPRDPMHPGGIAGMTMQFVVGATSDSDDAILRRVSGIYAGGGMHHSQFSAFRPISETPLAETPAAPALREHRLYQADHLLRDYGFAPEEVVFDASGNLPLAHDPKTAWALANPDRFPVEIRTATQEELGRVPGIGPLSARRIVLERAGTAYRGLADLGRIGVVTSRAAGFITLNGRRLQDHRWAEQLGFWAPEDEAGAYHGLYEVSPGTFR
;
A
#
# COMPACT_ATOMS: atom_id res chain seq x y z
N MET A 1 -18.91 -6.65 31.44
CA MET A 1 -18.17 -6.41 30.18
C MET A 1 -17.07 -7.46 30.07
N PRO A 2 -16.74 -7.97 28.85
CA PRO A 2 -15.61 -8.84 28.67
C PRO A 2 -14.30 -8.20 29.18
N SER A 3 -13.35 -9.02 29.62
CA SER A 3 -12.03 -8.53 30.04
C SER A 3 -11.35 -7.74 28.90
N LEU A 4 -10.39 -6.88 29.24
CA LEU A 4 -9.61 -6.14 28.23
C LEU A 4 -8.94 -7.10 27.25
N GLU A 5 -8.39 -8.20 27.76
CA GLU A 5 -7.76 -9.27 26.95
C GLU A 5 -8.74 -9.89 25.94
N ALA A 6 -9.94 -10.24 26.35
CA ALA A 6 -10.96 -10.81 25.46
C ALA A 6 -11.38 -9.81 24.37
N ARG A 7 -11.54 -8.53 24.73
CA ARG A 7 -11.86 -7.45 23.78
C ARG A 7 -10.74 -7.26 22.77
N LEU A 8 -9.52 -7.22 23.21
CA LEU A 8 -8.34 -7.10 22.36
C LEU A 8 -8.22 -8.27 21.39
N LYS A 9 -8.36 -9.50 21.87
CA LYS A 9 -8.29 -10.68 21.02
C LYS A 9 -9.32 -10.60 19.88
N ALA A 10 -10.55 -10.21 20.18
CA ALA A 10 -11.59 -10.02 19.17
C ALA A 10 -11.23 -8.93 18.13
N LEU A 11 -10.74 -7.77 18.59
CA LEU A 11 -10.35 -6.67 17.70
C LEU A 11 -9.13 -7.01 16.84
N MET A 12 -8.17 -7.71 17.40
CA MET A 12 -6.95 -8.09 16.68
C MET A 12 -7.20 -9.19 15.65
N THR A 13 -8.12 -10.12 15.91
CA THR A 13 -8.53 -11.12 14.92
C THR A 13 -9.17 -10.46 13.70
N LEU A 14 -10.11 -9.54 13.93
CA LEU A 14 -10.77 -8.80 12.84
C LEU A 14 -9.84 -7.82 12.11
N ALA A 15 -8.87 -7.23 12.81
CA ALA A 15 -7.85 -6.40 12.16
C ALA A 15 -6.94 -7.19 11.21
N GLN A 16 -6.91 -8.52 11.27
CA GLN A 16 -6.21 -9.35 10.29
C GLN A 16 -6.94 -9.39 8.94
N ASP A 17 -8.25 -9.22 8.94
CA ASP A 17 -9.05 -9.21 7.72
C ASP A 17 -8.98 -7.85 7.00
N ASP A 18 -8.60 -6.76 7.70
CA ASP A 18 -8.24 -5.47 7.11
C ASP A 18 -6.79 -5.52 6.59
N ARG A 19 -6.56 -6.32 5.56
CA ARG A 19 -5.22 -6.55 5.00
C ARG A 19 -4.88 -5.49 3.97
N ASP A 20 -3.66 -4.98 4.06
CA ASP A 20 -3.10 -4.08 3.03
C ASP A 20 -2.56 -4.86 1.82
N SER A 21 -2.36 -6.18 1.96
CA SER A 21 -1.86 -7.05 0.90
C SER A 21 -2.09 -8.54 1.23
N ALA A 22 -2.32 -9.36 0.20
CA ALA A 22 -2.42 -10.83 0.33
C ALA A 22 -1.12 -11.48 0.83
N THR A 23 0.01 -10.79 0.72
CA THR A 23 1.34 -11.26 1.12
C THR A 23 1.70 -10.98 2.57
N ASP A 24 0.85 -10.25 3.31
CA ASP A 24 1.07 -9.94 4.71
C ASP A 24 0.97 -11.19 5.58
N ARG A 25 2.09 -11.77 5.96
CA ARG A 25 2.15 -12.93 6.89
C ARG A 25 2.31 -12.46 8.34
N PRO A 26 1.55 -13.03 9.29
CA PRO A 26 1.81 -12.83 10.72
C PRO A 26 3.21 -13.30 11.08
N LEU A 27 3.89 -12.59 11.99
CA LEU A 27 5.13 -13.09 12.57
C LEU A 27 4.86 -14.39 13.35
N PRO A 28 5.77 -15.39 13.30
CA PRO A 28 5.63 -16.60 14.10
C PRO A 28 5.63 -16.26 15.59
N PRO A 29 4.84 -16.98 16.41
CA PRO A 29 4.77 -16.73 17.84
C PRO A 29 6.12 -17.05 18.50
N ARG A 30 6.79 -16.04 19.04
CA ARG A 30 7.95 -16.22 19.92
C ARG A 30 7.65 -15.68 21.31
N LEU A 31 7.77 -16.55 22.31
CA LEU A 31 7.74 -16.33 23.76
C LEU A 31 6.34 -16.20 24.41
N ARG A 32 6.18 -16.99 25.47
CA ARG A 32 5.05 -16.93 26.40
C ARG A 32 5.30 -15.82 27.42
N HIS A 33 4.42 -14.85 27.48
CA HIS A 33 4.34 -13.86 28.56
C HIS A 33 3.00 -14.00 29.26
N THR A 34 2.98 -13.83 30.56
CA THR A 34 1.86 -14.10 31.46
C THR A 34 1.05 -12.88 31.89
N ASP A 35 1.40 -11.69 31.38
CA ASP A 35 0.67 -10.45 31.67
C ASP A 35 -0.38 -10.12 30.57
N GLU A 36 -1.33 -9.25 30.88
CA GLU A 36 -2.41 -8.85 29.97
C GLU A 36 -1.92 -8.34 28.60
N VAL A 37 -0.75 -7.71 28.55
CA VAL A 37 -0.14 -7.23 27.32
C VAL A 37 0.71 -8.33 26.66
N GLY A 38 1.24 -9.26 27.43
CA GLY A 38 2.03 -10.42 26.94
C GLY A 38 1.23 -11.40 26.09
N ALA A 39 -0.04 -11.59 26.44
CA ALA A 39 -0.96 -12.44 25.66
C ALA A 39 -1.22 -11.92 24.22
N LEU A 40 -0.84 -10.67 23.93
CA LEU A 40 -1.13 -9.99 22.66
C LEU A 40 -0.02 -10.06 21.63
N ARG A 41 1.18 -10.49 22.01
CA ARG A 41 2.38 -10.50 21.15
C ARG A 41 2.24 -11.22 19.81
N PRO A 42 1.47 -12.31 19.66
CA PRO A 42 1.43 -13.04 18.40
C PRO A 42 0.52 -12.45 17.34
N LEU A 43 -0.39 -11.53 17.67
CA LEU A 43 -1.60 -11.38 16.87
C LEU A 43 -1.56 -10.31 15.80
N ASN A 44 -0.81 -9.18 15.96
CA ASN A 44 -0.94 -8.09 15.00
C ASN A 44 0.27 -7.15 14.89
N ILE A 45 1.46 -7.65 15.11
CA ILE A 45 2.67 -6.89 14.80
C ILE A 45 3.13 -7.27 13.40
N ARG A 46 3.15 -6.30 12.50
CA ARG A 46 3.51 -6.46 11.09
C ARG A 46 4.84 -5.77 10.80
N ASN A 47 5.70 -6.49 10.10
CA ASN A 47 6.89 -5.86 9.53
C ASN A 47 6.49 -5.18 8.23
N LEU A 48 6.40 -3.86 8.28
CA LEU A 48 6.21 -3.05 7.09
C LEU A 48 7.52 -2.37 6.70
N ARG A 49 7.77 -2.27 5.40
CA ARG A 49 8.85 -1.47 4.89
C ARG A 49 8.41 0.00 4.88
N VAL A 50 9.14 0.84 5.62
CA VAL A 50 8.86 2.27 5.69
C VAL A 50 10.14 3.01 5.31
N GLY A 51 10.18 3.55 4.10
CA GLY A 51 11.41 4.10 3.54
C GLY A 51 12.51 3.04 3.37
N ALA A 52 13.73 3.34 3.73
CA ALA A 52 14.88 2.42 3.63
C ALA A 52 14.91 1.33 4.72
N GLY A 53 14.00 1.36 5.71
CA GLY A 53 14.01 0.45 6.86
C GLY A 53 12.76 -0.42 6.97
N ARG A 54 12.86 -1.48 7.78
CA ARG A 54 11.69 -2.27 8.22
C ARG A 54 11.23 -1.72 9.57
N ARG A 55 9.91 -1.57 9.75
CA ARG A 55 9.29 -1.17 11.02
C ARG A 55 8.25 -2.20 11.43
N ARG A 56 8.24 -2.52 12.70
CA ARG A 56 7.24 -3.38 13.34
C ARG A 56 6.07 -2.49 13.76
N LEU A 57 4.95 -2.57 13.07
CA LEU A 57 3.76 -1.79 13.41
C LEU A 57 2.77 -2.64 14.18
N LEU A 58 2.35 -2.14 15.34
CA LEU A 58 1.15 -2.65 15.99
C LEU A 58 -0.06 -2.22 15.18
N ARG A 59 -0.79 -3.17 14.62
CA ARG A 59 -2.04 -2.92 13.91
C ARG A 59 -3.20 -3.19 14.84
N ILE A 60 -4.04 -2.19 15.08
CA ILE A 60 -5.13 -2.28 16.03
C ILE A 60 -6.39 -1.58 15.52
N LEU A 61 -7.55 -2.21 15.78
CA LEU A 61 -8.88 -1.62 15.65
C LEU A 61 -9.28 -0.96 16.96
N MET A 62 -9.75 0.29 16.93
CA MET A 62 -10.34 0.91 18.11
C MET A 62 -11.69 0.26 18.45
N THR A 63 -12.50 -0.08 17.43
CA THR A 63 -13.74 -0.82 17.60
C THR A 63 -14.09 -1.63 16.35
N ASN A 64 -14.74 -2.79 16.56
CA ASN A 64 -15.37 -3.58 15.49
C ASN A 64 -16.88 -3.31 15.37
N ALA A 65 -17.44 -2.41 16.19
CA ALA A 65 -18.79 -1.93 16.00
C ALA A 65 -18.83 -0.98 14.80
N CYS A 66 -19.77 -1.19 13.89
CA CYS A 66 -19.94 -0.36 12.70
C CYS A 66 -21.43 -0.19 12.42
N SER A 67 -21.82 1.03 12.04
CA SER A 67 -23.19 1.34 11.60
C SER A 67 -23.35 1.15 10.07
N TYR A 68 -22.24 0.96 9.35
CA TYR A 68 -22.26 0.74 7.91
C TYR A 68 -22.44 -0.74 7.58
N ASN A 69 -23.04 -0.98 6.43
CA ASN A 69 -23.41 -2.33 5.98
C ASN A 69 -22.64 -2.76 4.73
N CYS A 70 -21.37 -2.37 4.61
CA CYS A 70 -20.52 -2.70 3.48
C CYS A 70 -20.53 -4.21 3.20
N HIS A 71 -20.79 -4.59 1.96
CA HIS A 71 -21.07 -5.97 1.56
C HIS A 71 -19.86 -6.91 1.64
N TYR A 72 -18.65 -6.35 1.57
CA TYR A 72 -17.38 -7.09 1.65
C TYR A 72 -16.78 -7.13 3.06
N CYS A 73 -17.36 -6.41 4.03
CA CYS A 73 -16.68 -6.14 5.30
C CYS A 73 -17.10 -7.12 6.41
N PRO A 74 -16.14 -7.73 7.12
CA PRO A 74 -16.45 -8.62 8.23
C PRO A 74 -17.12 -7.91 9.40
N MET A 75 -16.97 -6.57 9.50
CA MET A 75 -17.52 -5.76 10.58
C MET A 75 -18.87 -5.11 10.24
N ARG A 76 -19.47 -5.46 9.10
CA ARG A 76 -20.76 -4.88 8.69
C ARG A 76 -21.81 -4.98 9.80
N ARG A 77 -22.75 -4.00 9.84
CA ARG A 77 -23.77 -3.88 10.87
C ARG A 77 -24.60 -5.16 11.04
N ASP A 78 -25.09 -5.73 9.93
CA ASP A 78 -26.04 -6.84 9.93
C ASP A 78 -25.39 -8.22 10.15
N ARG A 79 -24.07 -8.28 10.34
CA ARG A 79 -23.39 -9.51 10.70
C ARG A 79 -23.43 -9.77 12.20
N ASN A 80 -23.87 -10.96 12.59
CA ASN A 80 -23.96 -11.34 13.99
C ASN A 80 -22.58 -11.72 14.57
N LEU A 81 -21.90 -10.74 15.15
CA LEU A 81 -20.61 -10.97 15.83
C LEU A 81 -20.53 -10.14 17.12
N PRO A 82 -19.77 -10.59 18.13
CA PRO A 82 -19.55 -9.82 19.34
C PRO A 82 -18.91 -8.46 19.05
N ARG A 83 -19.60 -7.38 19.45
CA ARG A 83 -19.12 -6.01 19.26
C ARG A 83 -18.38 -5.54 20.49
N THR A 84 -17.23 -4.91 20.27
CA THR A 84 -16.42 -4.37 21.36
C THR A 84 -15.67 -3.11 20.92
N LEU A 85 -15.21 -2.36 21.90
CA LEU A 85 -14.44 -1.14 21.67
C LEU A 85 -13.33 -0.99 22.73
N LEU A 86 -12.31 -0.22 22.37
CA LEU A 86 -11.29 0.31 23.26
C LEU A 86 -11.54 1.81 23.45
N LYS A 87 -11.50 2.29 24.67
CA LYS A 87 -11.40 3.72 24.93
C LYS A 87 -10.02 4.24 24.49
N PRO A 88 -9.88 5.53 24.14
CA PRO A 88 -8.59 6.09 23.75
C PRO A 88 -7.47 5.76 24.74
N GLU A 89 -7.71 5.87 26.05
CA GLU A 89 -6.71 5.60 27.09
C GLU A 89 -6.33 4.11 27.17
N GLU A 90 -7.27 3.20 26.91
CA GLU A 90 -7.01 1.76 26.87
C GLU A 90 -6.11 1.41 25.67
N LEU A 91 -6.41 1.98 24.48
CA LEU A 91 -5.61 1.82 23.26
C LEU A 91 -4.18 2.35 23.49
N VAL A 92 -4.05 3.54 24.05
CA VAL A 92 -2.76 4.17 24.37
C VAL A 92 -1.95 3.30 25.32
N ARG A 93 -2.56 2.80 26.41
CA ARG A 93 -1.91 1.92 27.38
C ARG A 93 -1.36 0.65 26.71
N ILE A 94 -2.12 0.05 25.78
CA ILE A 94 -1.69 -1.13 25.05
C ILE A 94 -0.50 -0.81 24.16
N PHE A 95 -0.59 0.27 23.38
CA PHE A 95 0.46 0.67 22.46
C PHE A 95 1.77 1.02 23.19
N VAL A 96 1.68 1.82 24.25
CA VAL A 96 2.85 2.20 25.08
C VAL A 96 3.44 0.98 25.77
N GLY A 97 2.58 0.05 26.25
CA GLY A 97 3.05 -1.21 26.81
C GLY A 97 3.77 -2.11 25.81
N ALA A 98 3.34 -2.12 24.54
CA ALA A 98 4.01 -2.84 23.46
C ALA A 98 5.36 -2.18 23.07
N LEU A 99 5.43 -0.85 23.05
CA LEU A 99 6.67 -0.10 22.83
C LEU A 99 7.68 -0.37 23.92
N ALA A 100 7.27 -0.31 25.19
CA ALA A 100 8.16 -0.53 26.35
C ALA A 100 8.76 -1.93 26.37
N ARG A 101 8.14 -2.90 25.72
CA ARG A 101 8.61 -4.29 25.57
C ARG A 101 9.35 -4.54 24.25
N ASP A 102 9.64 -3.50 23.49
CA ASP A 102 10.28 -3.61 22.17
C ASP A 102 9.56 -4.54 21.19
N TRP A 103 8.21 -4.59 21.24
CA TRP A 103 7.43 -5.43 20.32
C TRP A 103 7.12 -4.73 19.03
N CYS A 104 6.98 -3.41 19.04
CA CYS A 104 6.69 -2.60 17.86
C CYS A 104 7.47 -1.30 17.88
N ASP A 105 7.58 -0.67 16.71
CA ASP A 105 8.27 0.59 16.47
C ASP A 105 7.28 1.70 16.06
N GLY A 106 6.01 1.36 15.87
CA GLY A 106 4.97 2.28 15.43
C GLY A 106 3.57 1.68 15.50
N LEU A 107 2.60 2.50 15.12
CA LEU A 107 1.18 2.21 15.20
C LEU A 107 0.52 2.31 13.82
N PHE A 108 -0.35 1.33 13.50
CA PHE A 108 -1.37 1.44 12.46
C PHE A 108 -2.74 1.38 13.14
N LEU A 109 -3.48 2.49 13.11
CA LEU A 109 -4.76 2.64 13.79
C LEU A 109 -5.89 2.72 12.79
N THR A 110 -6.87 1.84 12.94
CA THR A 110 -8.10 1.78 12.15
C THR A 110 -9.30 1.57 13.07
N THR A 111 -10.52 1.64 12.54
CA THR A 111 -11.74 1.55 13.34
C THR A 111 -12.95 1.16 12.51
N GLY A 112 -13.95 0.50 13.13
CA GLY A 112 -15.32 0.56 12.68
C GLY A 112 -15.92 1.94 12.96
N ILE A 113 -17.13 2.20 12.48
CA ILE A 113 -17.83 3.49 12.63
C ILE A 113 -19.14 3.25 13.39
N PRO A 114 -19.11 3.16 14.73
CA PRO A 114 -20.34 3.07 15.53
C PRO A 114 -21.02 4.44 15.61
N GLY A 115 -22.18 4.58 15.01
CA GLY A 115 -22.95 5.81 15.02
C GLY A 115 -22.36 6.92 14.15
N ARG A 116 -21.99 8.04 14.77
CA ARG A 116 -21.57 9.27 14.07
C ARG A 116 -20.07 9.25 13.76
N PRO A 117 -19.64 9.46 12.49
CA PRO A 117 -18.23 9.53 12.11
C PRO A 117 -17.41 10.55 12.93
N VAL A 118 -18.00 11.71 13.22
CA VAL A 118 -17.38 12.80 14.00
C VAL A 118 -16.90 12.29 15.37
N LYS A 119 -17.76 11.57 16.09
CA LYS A 119 -17.39 11.02 17.41
C LYS A 119 -16.22 10.04 17.32
N VAL A 120 -16.20 9.22 16.28
CA VAL A 120 -15.12 8.24 16.05
C VAL A 120 -13.82 8.96 15.76
N MET A 121 -13.87 10.04 14.98
CA MET A 121 -12.68 10.86 14.69
C MET A 121 -12.15 11.54 15.95
N ASP A 122 -13.02 12.05 16.83
CA ASP A 122 -12.60 12.63 18.11
C ASP A 122 -11.88 11.61 18.99
N ASP A 123 -12.39 10.37 19.06
CA ASP A 123 -11.75 9.30 19.83
C ASP A 123 -10.37 8.92 19.24
N LEU A 124 -10.21 8.89 17.90
CA LEU A 124 -8.93 8.67 17.24
C LEU A 124 -7.95 9.82 17.50
N ILE A 125 -8.41 11.06 17.39
CA ILE A 125 -7.59 12.26 17.66
C ILE A 125 -7.12 12.24 19.11
N THR A 126 -8.02 12.00 20.06
CA THR A 126 -7.70 11.89 21.49
C THR A 126 -6.61 10.85 21.74
N ALA A 127 -6.71 9.67 21.10
CA ALA A 127 -5.68 8.64 21.22
C ALA A 127 -4.32 9.12 20.70
N LEU A 128 -4.29 9.79 19.52
CA LEU A 128 -3.05 10.31 18.95
C LEU A 128 -2.45 11.44 19.79
N GLU A 129 -3.27 12.33 20.34
CA GLU A 129 -2.83 13.40 21.25
C GLU A 129 -2.17 12.82 22.51
N LEU A 130 -2.81 11.85 23.15
CA LEU A 130 -2.22 11.16 24.30
C LEU A 130 -0.87 10.52 23.94
N ILE A 131 -0.78 9.86 22.80
CA ILE A 131 0.48 9.23 22.34
C ILE A 131 1.56 10.28 22.06
N ARG A 132 1.22 11.37 21.35
CA ARG A 132 2.18 12.41 20.96
C ARG A 132 2.56 13.31 22.11
N GLU A 133 1.59 13.88 22.79
CA GLU A 133 1.80 14.98 23.74
C GLU A 133 2.12 14.46 25.14
N ARG A 134 1.35 13.47 25.65
CA ARG A 134 1.56 12.90 26.98
C ARG A 134 2.70 11.90 27.03
N HIS A 135 2.76 10.96 26.06
CA HIS A 135 3.80 9.92 26.03
C HIS A 135 5.02 10.28 25.18
N ARG A 136 5.04 11.45 24.55
CA ARG A 136 6.15 11.99 23.76
C ARG A 136 6.68 11.04 22.70
N PHE A 137 5.80 10.25 22.09
CA PHE A 137 6.18 9.29 21.05
C PHE A 137 6.38 10.00 19.70
N ALA A 138 7.60 10.08 19.23
CA ALA A 138 8.01 10.71 17.97
C ALA A 138 8.02 9.75 16.76
N GLY A 139 7.68 8.45 16.97
CA GLY A 139 7.77 7.41 15.95
C GLY A 139 6.62 7.43 14.95
N TYR A 140 6.57 6.39 14.12
CA TYR A 140 5.63 6.28 13.01
C TYR A 140 4.20 5.96 13.49
N ILE A 141 3.24 6.77 13.07
CA ILE A 141 1.79 6.51 13.23
C ILE A 141 1.11 6.64 11.87
N HIS A 142 0.41 5.59 11.46
CA HIS A 142 -0.50 5.59 10.33
C HIS A 142 -1.93 5.48 10.86
N VAL A 143 -2.82 6.35 10.42
CA VAL A 143 -4.22 6.35 10.83
C VAL A 143 -5.14 6.46 9.64
N LYS A 144 -6.27 5.77 9.67
CA LYS A 144 -7.33 5.89 8.65
C LYS A 144 -8.28 7.02 9.02
N ILE A 145 -8.49 7.94 8.08
CA ILE A 145 -9.56 8.96 8.16
C ILE A 145 -10.87 8.27 7.82
N VAL A 146 -11.87 8.42 8.68
CA VAL A 146 -13.18 7.82 8.45
C VAL A 146 -14.03 8.71 7.52
N PRO A 147 -14.86 8.13 6.63
CA PRO A 147 -15.81 8.90 5.83
C PRO A 147 -16.75 9.73 6.70
N GLY A 148 -16.92 11.00 6.36
CA GLY A 148 -17.75 11.94 7.14
C GLY A 148 -17.03 12.63 8.30
N ALA A 149 -15.69 12.54 8.36
CA ALA A 149 -14.88 13.39 9.23
C ALA A 149 -15.03 14.88 8.87
N GLU A 150 -15.05 15.75 9.86
CA GLU A 150 -15.09 17.20 9.65
C GLU A 150 -13.71 17.76 9.22
N PRO A 151 -13.68 18.91 8.50
CA PRO A 151 -12.42 19.51 8.04
C PRO A 151 -11.40 19.74 9.16
N SER A 152 -11.84 20.24 10.31
CA SER A 152 -10.99 20.47 11.49
C SER A 152 -10.39 19.17 12.05
N GLN A 153 -11.16 18.08 12.02
CA GLN A 153 -10.70 16.77 12.45
C GLN A 153 -9.66 16.19 11.46
N ILE A 154 -9.88 16.37 10.14
CA ILE A 154 -8.92 15.94 9.11
C ILE A 154 -7.61 16.71 9.27
N GLU A 155 -7.67 18.01 9.51
CA GLU A 155 -6.50 18.84 9.78
C GLU A 155 -5.75 18.35 11.03
N ARG A 156 -6.44 18.18 12.15
CA ARG A 156 -5.85 17.78 13.42
C ARG A 156 -5.22 16.40 13.35
N ILE A 157 -5.93 15.41 12.80
CA ILE A 157 -5.41 14.04 12.71
C ILE A 157 -4.22 13.96 11.76
N THR A 158 -4.23 14.76 10.67
CA THR A 158 -3.10 14.84 9.72
C THR A 158 -1.88 15.47 10.38
N ALA A 159 -2.06 16.48 11.23
CA ALA A 159 -0.96 17.10 11.99
C ALA A 159 -0.28 16.08 12.91
N LEU A 160 -1.04 15.24 13.62
CA LEU A 160 -0.56 14.25 14.59
C LEU A 160 0.00 12.98 13.94
N ALA A 161 -0.47 12.60 12.76
CA ALA A 161 -0.07 11.37 12.08
C ALA A 161 1.21 11.55 11.26
N THR A 162 2.00 10.48 11.16
CA THR A 162 3.10 10.41 10.18
C THR A 162 2.54 10.15 8.77
N ARG A 163 1.50 9.32 8.69
CA ARG A 163 0.75 8.99 7.46
C ARG A 163 -0.74 8.91 7.74
N VAL A 164 -1.53 9.35 6.79
CA VAL A 164 -2.98 9.15 6.80
C VAL A 164 -3.43 8.34 5.59
N SER A 165 -4.59 7.72 5.68
CA SER A 165 -5.20 7.02 4.54
C SER A 165 -6.70 7.22 4.49
N VAL A 166 -7.24 7.16 3.26
CA VAL A 166 -8.68 7.21 2.98
C VAL A 166 -9.04 5.98 2.14
N ASN A 167 -10.07 5.27 2.54
CA ASN A 167 -10.58 4.15 1.76
C ASN A 167 -11.58 4.67 0.73
N LEU A 168 -11.27 4.49 -0.56
CA LEU A 168 -12.17 4.79 -1.67
C LEU A 168 -13.02 3.57 -2.04
N GLU A 169 -12.51 2.37 -1.82
CA GLU A 169 -13.08 1.04 -2.05
C GLU A 169 -13.32 0.71 -3.53
N ALA A 170 -13.88 1.64 -4.31
CA ALA A 170 -14.19 1.48 -5.72
C ALA A 170 -13.75 2.72 -6.53
N PRO A 171 -13.56 2.60 -7.86
CA PRO A 171 -13.11 3.71 -8.71
C PRO A 171 -14.20 4.73 -9.02
N CYS A 172 -15.48 4.38 -8.90
CA CYS A 172 -16.61 5.27 -9.19
C CYS A 172 -17.72 5.16 -8.14
N GLY A 173 -18.63 6.16 -8.12
CA GLY A 173 -19.73 6.22 -7.17
C GLY A 173 -20.74 5.08 -7.34
N ALA A 174 -21.01 4.64 -8.59
CA ALA A 174 -21.91 3.52 -8.85
C ALA A 174 -21.40 2.22 -8.21
N SER A 175 -20.16 1.84 -8.50
CA SER A 175 -19.54 0.65 -7.93
C SER A 175 -19.39 0.74 -6.41
N LEU A 176 -19.09 1.95 -5.88
CA LEU A 176 -19.04 2.15 -4.44
C LEU A 176 -20.40 1.90 -3.80
N SER A 177 -21.47 2.40 -4.39
CA SER A 177 -22.84 2.21 -3.87
C SER A 177 -23.27 0.73 -3.88
N GLU A 178 -22.78 -0.05 -4.85
CA GLU A 178 -23.02 -1.49 -4.95
C GLU A 178 -22.45 -2.25 -3.75
N ILE A 179 -21.25 -1.90 -3.28
CA ILE A 179 -20.53 -2.66 -2.24
C ILE A 179 -20.52 -1.98 -0.87
N ALA A 180 -20.81 -0.68 -0.80
CA ALA A 180 -20.79 0.10 0.44
C ALA A 180 -21.86 1.22 0.38
N PRO A 181 -23.15 0.89 0.47
CA PRO A 181 -24.26 1.79 0.16
C PRO A 181 -24.33 3.04 1.05
N GLU A 182 -23.80 3.01 2.26
CA GLU A 182 -23.75 4.19 3.14
C GLU A 182 -22.53 5.08 2.90
N LYS A 183 -21.60 4.69 2.03
CA LYS A 183 -20.43 5.50 1.69
C LYS A 183 -20.72 6.38 0.47
N ASN A 184 -20.10 7.54 0.45
CA ASN A 184 -20.15 8.47 -0.68
C ASN A 184 -18.72 8.75 -1.16
N LEU A 185 -18.49 8.56 -2.47
CA LEU A 185 -17.16 8.73 -3.07
C LEU A 185 -16.69 10.18 -3.01
N ASP A 186 -17.58 11.14 -3.23
CA ASP A 186 -17.23 12.57 -3.21
C ASP A 186 -16.81 13.01 -1.80
N VAL A 187 -17.45 12.49 -0.76
CA VAL A 187 -17.05 12.72 0.63
C VAL A 187 -15.67 12.14 0.91
N ALA A 188 -15.37 10.96 0.41
CA ALA A 188 -14.05 10.33 0.57
C ALA A 188 -12.95 11.08 -0.21
N LEU A 189 -13.26 11.53 -1.43
CA LEU A 189 -12.36 12.35 -2.26
C LEU A 189 -12.12 13.73 -1.63
N ALA A 190 -13.15 14.38 -1.07
CA ALA A 190 -13.00 15.64 -0.35
C ALA A 190 -12.09 15.51 0.88
N ALA A 191 -12.25 14.43 1.66
CA ALA A 191 -11.38 14.16 2.81
C ALA A 191 -9.92 13.93 2.38
N LEU A 192 -9.71 13.24 1.27
CA LEU A 192 -8.39 13.00 0.69
C LEU A 192 -7.75 14.32 0.21
N GLU A 193 -8.54 15.20 -0.44
CA GLU A 193 -8.07 16.50 -0.91
C GLU A 193 -7.68 17.43 0.26
N GLN A 194 -8.47 17.46 1.32
CA GLN A 194 -8.17 18.24 2.51
C GLN A 194 -6.88 17.77 3.19
N ALA A 195 -6.71 16.45 3.36
CA ALA A 195 -5.48 15.89 3.90
C ALA A 195 -4.27 16.22 3.00
N ARG A 196 -4.43 16.17 1.67
CA ARG A 196 -3.40 16.57 0.70
C ARG A 196 -2.99 18.02 0.85
N ALA A 197 -3.95 18.93 0.90
CA ALA A 197 -3.70 20.35 1.07
C ALA A 197 -2.89 20.62 2.35
N GLN A 198 -3.25 19.97 3.45
CA GLN A 198 -2.51 20.07 4.72
C GLN A 198 -1.08 19.54 4.61
N ILE A 199 -0.88 18.38 4.01
CA ILE A 199 0.44 17.77 3.81
C ILE A 199 1.32 18.67 2.94
N THR A 200 0.75 19.26 1.89
CA THR A 200 1.45 20.17 0.98
C THR A 200 1.90 21.41 1.73
N ARG A 201 1.00 22.08 2.47
CA ARG A 201 1.36 23.23 3.32
C ARG A 201 2.48 22.90 4.29
N ASN A 202 2.38 21.79 5.00
CA ASN A 202 3.41 21.35 5.95
C ASN A 202 4.77 21.16 5.29
N ARG A 203 4.81 20.57 4.08
CA ARG A 203 6.06 20.38 3.32
C ARG A 203 6.67 21.70 2.83
N GLU A 204 5.84 22.64 2.40
CA GLU A 204 6.28 23.97 1.99
C GLU A 204 6.87 24.76 3.16
N GLU A 205 6.22 24.73 4.32
CA GLU A 205 6.71 25.37 5.54
C GLU A 205 8.06 24.77 6.01
N LEU A 206 8.20 23.44 5.93
CA LEU A 206 9.48 22.78 6.23
C LEU A 206 10.58 23.17 5.25
N ARG A 207 10.26 23.33 3.96
CA ARG A 207 11.20 23.83 2.95
C ARG A 207 11.56 25.30 3.18
N ALA A 208 10.62 26.08 3.69
CA ALA A 208 10.83 27.48 4.06
C ALA A 208 11.61 27.66 5.40
N GLY A 209 12.04 26.56 6.01
CA GLY A 209 12.88 26.58 7.21
C GLY A 209 12.14 26.45 8.54
N ARG A 210 10.83 26.15 8.56
CA ARG A 210 10.14 25.79 9.81
C ARG A 210 10.83 24.58 10.46
N PRO A 211 11.18 24.65 11.75
CA PRO A 211 11.74 23.49 12.44
C PRO A 211 10.78 22.30 12.42
N ARG A 212 11.32 21.11 12.22
CA ARG A 212 10.52 19.89 12.28
C ARG A 212 10.10 19.61 13.72
N ASP A 213 8.80 19.50 13.95
CA ASP A 213 8.25 19.03 15.21
C ASP A 213 7.98 17.51 15.13
N PRO A 214 8.71 16.68 15.88
CA PRO A 214 8.47 15.23 15.87
C PRO A 214 7.13 14.82 16.45
N MET A 215 6.48 15.66 17.27
CA MET A 215 5.17 15.40 17.86
C MET A 215 4.03 15.73 16.86
N HIS A 216 4.29 16.64 15.92
CA HIS A 216 3.35 17.04 14.87
C HIS A 216 3.98 16.81 13.49
N PRO A 217 4.18 15.56 13.06
CA PRO A 217 4.87 15.26 11.79
C PRO A 217 4.11 15.70 10.54
N GLY A 218 2.84 16.07 10.66
CA GLY A 218 2.06 16.69 9.59
C GLY A 218 1.89 15.85 8.33
N GLY A 219 1.73 14.54 8.48
CA GLY A 219 1.58 13.63 7.35
C GLY A 219 2.82 13.53 6.45
N ILE A 220 4.01 13.76 7.00
CA ILE A 220 5.28 13.85 6.25
C ILE A 220 5.56 12.64 5.34
N ALA A 221 5.12 11.45 5.73
CA ALA A 221 5.23 10.25 4.90
C ALA A 221 4.15 10.16 3.81
N GLY A 222 3.37 11.23 3.62
CA GLY A 222 2.30 11.31 2.64
C GLY A 222 1.04 10.57 3.05
N MET A 223 0.15 10.40 2.09
CA MET A 223 -1.11 9.68 2.29
C MET A 223 -1.24 8.49 1.34
N THR A 224 -2.14 7.59 1.67
CA THR A 224 -2.50 6.44 0.84
C THR A 224 -4.01 6.38 0.67
N MET A 225 -4.44 5.71 -0.39
CA MET A 225 -5.84 5.35 -0.62
C MET A 225 -5.95 3.84 -0.79
N GLN A 226 -7.14 3.27 -0.58
CA GLN A 226 -7.35 1.83 -0.67
C GLN A 226 -8.55 1.51 -1.55
N PHE A 227 -8.41 0.46 -2.36
CA PHE A 227 -9.44 -0.15 -3.20
C PHE A 227 -9.66 -1.61 -2.83
N VAL A 228 -10.91 -2.07 -2.93
CA VAL A 228 -11.27 -3.50 -2.86
C VAL A 228 -11.40 -4.00 -4.29
N VAL A 229 -10.46 -4.83 -4.71
CA VAL A 229 -10.33 -5.28 -6.10
C VAL A 229 -11.14 -6.55 -6.34
N GLY A 230 -12.06 -6.52 -7.28
CA GLY A 230 -12.86 -7.68 -7.68
C GLY A 230 -14.09 -7.96 -6.79
N ALA A 231 -14.48 -7.01 -5.94
CA ALA A 231 -15.78 -7.02 -5.27
C ALA A 231 -16.90 -6.47 -6.17
N THR A 232 -16.53 -5.78 -7.24
CA THR A 232 -17.39 -5.22 -8.29
C THR A 232 -16.87 -5.67 -9.64
N SER A 233 -17.60 -5.36 -10.71
CA SER A 233 -17.20 -5.60 -12.10
C SER A 233 -16.18 -4.59 -12.64
N ASP A 234 -15.66 -3.67 -11.82
CA ASP A 234 -14.69 -2.69 -12.26
C ASP A 234 -13.43 -3.35 -12.82
N SER A 235 -12.97 -2.82 -13.96
CA SER A 235 -11.73 -3.22 -14.59
C SER A 235 -10.52 -2.61 -13.90
N ASP A 236 -9.34 -3.18 -14.11
CA ASP A 236 -8.07 -2.62 -13.63
C ASP A 236 -7.76 -1.27 -14.29
N ASP A 237 -8.18 -1.08 -15.55
CA ASP A 237 -8.09 0.22 -16.25
C ASP A 237 -8.87 1.31 -15.51
N ALA A 238 -10.12 1.04 -15.11
CA ALA A 238 -10.94 1.99 -14.37
C ALA A 238 -10.29 2.36 -13.03
N ILE A 239 -9.74 1.39 -12.31
CA ILE A 239 -9.02 1.60 -11.05
C ILE A 239 -7.76 2.45 -11.29
N LEU A 240 -6.91 2.08 -12.27
CA LEU A 240 -5.64 2.78 -12.51
C LEU A 240 -5.84 4.19 -13.05
N ARG A 241 -6.89 4.44 -13.86
CA ARG A 241 -7.26 5.82 -14.28
C ARG A 241 -7.67 6.67 -13.08
N ARG A 242 -8.46 6.12 -12.15
CA ARG A 242 -8.80 6.82 -10.90
C ARG A 242 -7.55 7.13 -10.07
N VAL A 243 -6.68 6.15 -9.90
CA VAL A 243 -5.39 6.28 -9.20
C VAL A 243 -4.53 7.38 -9.82
N SER A 244 -4.34 7.35 -11.14
CA SER A 244 -3.53 8.33 -11.86
C SER A 244 -4.08 9.74 -11.75
N GLY A 245 -5.40 9.92 -11.87
CA GLY A 245 -6.05 11.22 -11.69
C GLY A 245 -5.81 11.80 -10.29
N ILE A 246 -5.80 10.95 -9.24
CA ILE A 246 -5.50 11.39 -7.89
C ILE A 246 -4.01 11.71 -7.72
N TYR A 247 -3.12 10.95 -8.35
CA TYR A 247 -1.67 11.21 -8.28
C TYR A 247 -1.27 12.54 -8.91
N ALA A 248 -1.95 12.97 -9.97
CA ALA A 248 -1.70 14.26 -10.62
C ALA A 248 -1.77 15.44 -9.63
N GLY A 249 -2.56 15.36 -8.56
CA GLY A 249 -2.63 16.37 -7.50
C GLY A 249 -1.46 16.34 -6.50
N GLY A 250 -0.57 15.35 -6.55
CA GLY A 250 0.55 15.20 -5.62
C GLY A 250 0.15 14.71 -4.21
N GLY A 251 1.10 14.71 -3.30
CA GLY A 251 0.87 14.36 -1.88
C GLY A 251 0.67 12.88 -1.58
N MET A 252 0.38 12.07 -2.58
CA MET A 252 0.20 10.62 -2.43
C MET A 252 1.55 9.90 -2.23
N HIS A 253 1.50 8.82 -1.45
CA HIS A 253 2.63 7.91 -1.31
C HIS A 253 2.48 6.71 -2.28
N HIS A 254 1.36 6.02 -2.21
CA HIS A 254 0.96 4.91 -3.10
C HIS A 254 -0.51 4.59 -2.89
N SER A 255 -1.07 3.82 -3.82
CA SER A 255 -2.38 3.19 -3.66
C SER A 255 -2.25 1.82 -2.98
N GLN A 256 -3.26 1.43 -2.24
CA GLN A 256 -3.39 0.09 -1.69
C GLN A 256 -4.50 -0.65 -2.42
N PHE A 257 -4.19 -1.85 -2.86
CA PHE A 257 -5.12 -2.75 -3.51
C PHE A 257 -5.32 -3.96 -2.60
N SER A 258 -6.58 -4.29 -2.34
CA SER A 258 -6.94 -5.44 -1.52
C SER A 258 -7.78 -6.38 -2.36
N ALA A 259 -7.23 -7.53 -2.75
CA ALA A 259 -8.00 -8.54 -3.47
C ALA A 259 -9.19 -8.99 -2.62
N PHE A 260 -10.38 -8.88 -3.19
CA PHE A 260 -11.62 -9.30 -2.55
C PHE A 260 -11.57 -10.79 -2.16
N ARG A 261 -12.04 -11.08 -0.97
CA ARG A 261 -12.25 -12.45 -0.48
C ARG A 261 -13.65 -12.56 0.09
N PRO A 262 -14.40 -13.59 -0.29
CA PRO A 262 -15.71 -13.82 0.27
C PRO A 262 -15.63 -14.05 1.77
N ILE A 263 -16.56 -13.48 2.49
CA ILE A 263 -16.70 -13.62 3.94
C ILE A 263 -18.09 -14.16 4.21
N SER A 264 -18.20 -15.21 4.99
CA SER A 264 -19.48 -15.80 5.38
C SER A 264 -20.38 -14.76 6.06
N GLU A 265 -21.68 -14.89 5.89
CA GLU A 265 -22.69 -13.97 6.45
C GLU A 265 -22.58 -12.53 5.89
N THR A 266 -22.07 -12.37 4.67
CA THR A 266 -22.08 -11.11 3.93
C THR A 266 -22.82 -11.28 2.60
N PRO A 267 -23.35 -10.21 1.99
CA PRO A 267 -24.00 -10.31 0.68
C PRO A 267 -23.10 -10.86 -0.43
N LEU A 268 -21.79 -10.71 -0.31
CA LEU A 268 -20.81 -11.20 -1.28
C LEU A 268 -20.18 -12.54 -0.87
N ALA A 269 -20.81 -13.31 0.03
CA ALA A 269 -20.27 -14.59 0.50
C ALA A 269 -20.07 -15.62 -0.63
N GLU A 270 -20.93 -15.58 -1.66
CA GLU A 270 -20.87 -16.49 -2.81
C GLU A 270 -20.11 -15.89 -4.01
N THR A 271 -19.64 -14.64 -3.90
CA THR A 271 -18.87 -14.01 -4.97
C THR A 271 -17.47 -14.62 -4.99
N PRO A 272 -16.94 -15.02 -6.16
CA PRO A 272 -15.60 -15.59 -6.24
C PRO A 272 -14.53 -14.65 -5.71
N ALA A 273 -13.52 -15.20 -5.04
CA ALA A 273 -12.37 -14.44 -4.59
C ALA A 273 -11.60 -13.86 -5.79
N ALA A 274 -11.17 -12.61 -5.68
CA ALA A 274 -10.26 -12.05 -6.67
C ALA A 274 -8.89 -12.75 -6.60
N PRO A 275 -8.26 -13.06 -7.75
CA PRO A 275 -6.93 -13.65 -7.75
C PRO A 275 -5.91 -12.75 -7.04
N ALA A 276 -5.10 -13.32 -6.15
CA ALA A 276 -4.02 -12.58 -5.49
C ALA A 276 -3.02 -11.99 -6.50
N LEU A 277 -2.83 -12.66 -7.64
CA LEU A 277 -2.00 -12.17 -8.72
C LEU A 277 -2.55 -10.89 -9.37
N ARG A 278 -3.88 -10.69 -9.43
CA ARG A 278 -4.50 -9.43 -9.90
C ARG A 278 -4.11 -8.25 -8.99
N GLU A 279 -4.19 -8.43 -7.68
CA GLU A 279 -3.71 -7.45 -6.70
C GLU A 279 -2.23 -7.12 -6.95
N HIS A 280 -1.41 -8.15 -7.14
CA HIS A 280 0.01 -8.00 -7.40
C HIS A 280 0.29 -7.22 -8.70
N ARG A 281 -0.43 -7.51 -9.79
CA ARG A 281 -0.31 -6.78 -11.06
C ARG A 281 -0.68 -5.30 -10.92
N LEU A 282 -1.71 -4.98 -10.15
CA LEU A 282 -2.08 -3.60 -9.83
C LEU A 282 -0.98 -2.86 -9.08
N TYR A 283 -0.33 -3.48 -8.08
CA TYR A 283 0.82 -2.87 -7.43
C TYR A 283 1.99 -2.66 -8.39
N GLN A 284 2.23 -3.58 -9.31
CA GLN A 284 3.28 -3.41 -10.33
C GLN A 284 2.96 -2.26 -11.30
N ALA A 285 1.71 -2.14 -11.75
CA ALA A 285 1.26 -1.05 -12.62
C ALA A 285 1.31 0.30 -11.88
N ASP A 286 0.85 0.37 -10.63
CA ASP A 286 0.97 1.55 -9.77
C ASP A 286 2.43 2.02 -9.66
N HIS A 287 3.36 1.08 -9.52
CA HIS A 287 4.78 1.39 -9.47
C HIS A 287 5.32 1.94 -10.80
N LEU A 288 4.85 1.42 -11.96
CA LEU A 288 5.19 1.98 -13.26
C LEU A 288 4.75 3.43 -13.42
N LEU A 289 3.52 3.73 -13.00
CA LEU A 289 2.97 5.10 -13.05
C LEU A 289 3.75 6.08 -12.16
N ARG A 290 4.10 5.66 -10.92
CA ARG A 290 4.75 6.55 -9.94
C ARG A 290 6.25 6.72 -10.14
N ASP A 291 6.94 5.66 -10.45
CA ASP A 291 8.41 5.61 -10.31
C ASP A 291 9.15 5.43 -11.64
N TYR A 292 8.46 5.01 -12.70
CA TYR A 292 9.06 4.78 -14.02
C TYR A 292 8.63 5.78 -15.08
N GLY A 293 7.71 6.70 -14.77
CA GLY A 293 7.23 7.70 -15.71
C GLY A 293 6.37 7.13 -16.85
N PHE A 294 5.70 6.00 -16.61
CA PHE A 294 4.68 5.50 -17.53
C PHE A 294 3.43 6.38 -17.45
N ALA A 295 2.84 6.70 -18.61
CA ALA A 295 1.51 7.27 -18.68
C ALA A 295 0.44 6.16 -18.52
N PRO A 296 -0.77 6.47 -18.00
CA PRO A 296 -1.85 5.50 -17.90
C PRO A 296 -2.18 4.80 -19.22
N GLU A 297 -2.06 5.52 -20.33
CA GLU A 297 -2.34 5.06 -21.69
C GLU A 297 -1.30 4.04 -22.21
N GLU A 298 -0.13 3.96 -21.56
CA GLU A 298 0.90 2.99 -21.89
C GLU A 298 0.68 1.65 -21.19
N VAL A 299 -0.21 1.58 -20.21
CA VAL A 299 -0.52 0.33 -19.52
C VAL A 299 -1.34 -0.56 -20.44
N VAL A 300 -0.89 -1.81 -20.63
CA VAL A 300 -1.56 -2.78 -21.49
C VAL A 300 -2.61 -3.55 -20.70
N PHE A 301 -3.82 -3.60 -21.24
CA PHE A 301 -4.94 -4.35 -20.70
C PHE A 301 -5.44 -5.40 -21.70
N ASP A 302 -6.11 -6.41 -21.20
CA ASP A 302 -6.86 -7.37 -22.01
C ASP A 302 -8.19 -6.78 -22.51
N ALA A 303 -8.97 -7.57 -23.27
CA ALA A 303 -10.26 -7.14 -23.83
C ALA A 303 -11.31 -6.80 -22.77
N SER A 304 -11.14 -7.24 -21.52
CA SER A 304 -12.02 -6.91 -20.38
C SER A 304 -11.54 -5.69 -19.60
N GLY A 305 -10.42 -5.07 -20.01
CA GLY A 305 -9.82 -3.94 -19.33
C GLY A 305 -9.00 -4.34 -18.09
N ASN A 306 -8.66 -5.61 -17.92
CA ASN A 306 -7.85 -6.08 -16.81
C ASN A 306 -6.38 -6.25 -17.22
N LEU A 307 -5.48 -6.16 -16.25
CA LEU A 307 -4.06 -6.42 -16.46
C LEU A 307 -3.84 -7.90 -16.80
N PRO A 308 -3.04 -8.21 -17.82
CA PRO A 308 -2.68 -9.59 -18.14
C PRO A 308 -2.04 -10.28 -16.95
N LEU A 309 -2.55 -11.45 -16.57
CA LEU A 309 -1.97 -12.21 -15.45
C LEU A 309 -0.70 -12.95 -15.87
N ALA A 310 -0.57 -13.37 -17.13
CA ALA A 310 0.58 -14.11 -17.64
C ALA A 310 1.90 -13.33 -17.58
N HIS A 311 1.85 -11.99 -17.72
CA HIS A 311 3.02 -11.13 -17.72
C HIS A 311 2.85 -9.99 -16.74
N ASP A 312 3.95 -9.52 -16.15
CA ASP A 312 3.90 -8.25 -15.41
C ASP A 312 3.68 -7.07 -16.37
N PRO A 313 3.12 -5.95 -15.89
CA PRO A 313 2.72 -4.82 -16.75
C PRO A 313 3.85 -4.26 -17.61
N LYS A 314 5.09 -4.25 -17.11
CA LYS A 314 6.24 -3.76 -17.88
C LYS A 314 6.63 -4.72 -19.01
N THR A 315 6.57 -6.02 -18.76
CA THR A 315 6.79 -7.05 -19.78
C THR A 315 5.65 -7.02 -20.81
N ALA A 316 4.40 -6.89 -20.37
CA ALA A 316 3.26 -6.77 -21.27
C ALA A 316 3.43 -5.56 -22.22
N TRP A 317 3.85 -4.40 -21.67
CA TRP A 317 4.14 -3.22 -22.48
C TRP A 317 5.28 -3.48 -23.49
N ALA A 318 6.37 -4.12 -23.06
CA ALA A 318 7.50 -4.40 -23.96
C ALA A 318 7.10 -5.33 -25.11
N LEU A 319 6.27 -6.33 -24.85
CA LEU A 319 5.74 -7.24 -25.88
C LEU A 319 4.77 -6.55 -26.85
N ALA A 320 4.03 -5.56 -26.38
CA ALA A 320 3.14 -4.74 -27.21
C ALA A 320 3.88 -3.66 -28.02
N ASN A 321 5.16 -3.41 -27.72
CA ASN A 321 5.98 -2.40 -28.40
C ASN A 321 7.31 -3.01 -28.92
N PRO A 322 7.28 -4.03 -29.78
CA PRO A 322 8.47 -4.75 -30.23
C PRO A 322 9.47 -3.86 -30.97
N ASP A 323 9.00 -2.82 -31.66
CA ASP A 323 9.84 -1.89 -32.43
C ASP A 323 10.79 -1.06 -31.56
N ARG A 324 10.50 -0.96 -30.25
CA ARG A 324 11.36 -0.28 -29.28
C ARG A 324 12.51 -1.14 -28.78
N PHE A 325 12.58 -2.40 -29.19
CA PHE A 325 13.53 -3.38 -28.69
C PHE A 325 14.31 -4.07 -29.83
N PRO A 326 15.55 -4.47 -29.61
CA PRO A 326 16.31 -4.37 -28.36
C PRO A 326 16.88 -2.97 -28.11
N VAL A 327 17.08 -2.63 -26.83
CA VAL A 327 17.69 -1.38 -26.40
C VAL A 327 19.20 -1.54 -26.20
N GLU A 328 20.00 -0.63 -26.78
CA GLU A 328 21.45 -0.66 -26.65
C GLU A 328 21.91 -0.02 -25.34
N ILE A 329 22.50 -0.80 -24.44
CA ILE A 329 22.93 -0.37 -23.10
C ILE A 329 23.89 0.83 -23.13
N ARG A 330 24.77 0.88 -24.15
CA ARG A 330 25.82 1.90 -24.24
C ARG A 330 25.33 3.28 -24.64
N THR A 331 24.22 3.36 -25.34
CA THR A 331 23.74 4.63 -25.92
C THR A 331 22.37 5.05 -25.44
N ALA A 332 21.53 4.10 -25.00
CA ALA A 332 20.15 4.39 -24.60
C ALA A 332 20.04 5.44 -23.48
N THR A 333 19.00 6.21 -23.54
CA THR A 333 18.64 7.17 -22.48
C THR A 333 18.21 6.45 -21.18
N GLN A 334 18.19 7.16 -20.08
CA GLN A 334 17.69 6.61 -18.81
C GLN A 334 16.22 6.19 -18.93
N GLU A 335 15.44 6.91 -19.72
CA GLU A 335 14.03 6.62 -19.97
C GLU A 335 13.88 5.31 -20.75
N GLU A 336 14.59 5.15 -21.88
CA GLU A 336 14.58 3.92 -22.69
C GLU A 336 15.02 2.71 -21.85
N LEU A 337 16.09 2.83 -21.07
CA LEU A 337 16.53 1.79 -20.14
C LEU A 337 15.44 1.48 -19.09
N GLY A 338 14.75 2.51 -18.59
CA GLY A 338 13.63 2.37 -17.67
C GLY A 338 12.45 1.60 -18.25
N ARG A 339 12.29 1.53 -19.57
CA ARG A 339 11.25 0.75 -20.27
C ARG A 339 11.61 -0.74 -20.40
N VAL A 340 12.87 -1.11 -20.26
CA VAL A 340 13.33 -2.51 -20.40
C VAL A 340 12.87 -3.36 -19.21
N PRO A 341 12.16 -4.49 -19.40
CA PRO A 341 11.89 -5.45 -18.34
C PRO A 341 13.17 -5.83 -17.58
N GLY A 342 13.12 -5.86 -16.24
CA GLY A 342 14.28 -6.17 -15.41
C GLY A 342 15.26 -5.01 -15.15
N ILE A 343 15.10 -3.84 -15.78
CA ILE A 343 15.89 -2.64 -15.47
C ILE A 343 15.02 -1.65 -14.67
N GLY A 344 15.35 -1.46 -13.41
CA GLY A 344 14.67 -0.50 -12.55
C GLY A 344 15.21 0.94 -12.70
N PRO A 345 14.53 1.97 -12.18
CA PRO A 345 14.98 3.37 -12.27
C PRO A 345 16.39 3.59 -11.73
N LEU A 346 16.72 2.93 -10.60
CA LEU A 346 18.04 3.01 -10.01
C LEU A 346 19.12 2.36 -10.90
N SER A 347 18.83 1.18 -11.47
CA SER A 347 19.74 0.50 -12.38
C SER A 347 19.93 1.27 -13.68
N ALA A 348 18.83 1.83 -14.25
CA ALA A 348 18.89 2.68 -15.42
C ALA A 348 19.81 3.90 -15.20
N ARG A 349 19.62 4.60 -14.04
CA ARG A 349 20.47 5.72 -13.65
C ARG A 349 21.94 5.30 -13.50
N ARG A 350 22.22 4.17 -12.86
CA ARG A 350 23.60 3.65 -12.69
C ARG A 350 24.24 3.35 -14.03
N ILE A 351 23.52 2.69 -14.94
CA ILE A 351 24.02 2.43 -16.30
C ILE A 351 24.46 3.72 -16.98
N VAL A 352 23.60 4.74 -16.98
CA VAL A 352 23.90 6.03 -17.65
C VAL A 352 25.12 6.71 -17.02
N LEU A 353 25.25 6.70 -15.69
CA LEU A 353 26.37 7.35 -14.99
C LEU A 353 27.70 6.60 -15.17
N GLU A 354 27.67 5.28 -15.19
CA GLU A 354 28.90 4.47 -15.11
C GLU A 354 29.42 4.05 -16.50
N ARG A 355 28.57 3.98 -17.51
CA ARG A 355 28.92 3.44 -18.85
C ARG A 355 30.04 4.18 -19.59
N ALA A 356 30.33 5.44 -19.26
CA ALA A 356 31.43 6.22 -19.83
C ALA A 356 32.79 5.73 -19.34
N GLY A 357 32.86 5.32 -18.06
CA GLY A 357 34.10 4.84 -17.43
C GLY A 357 34.16 3.32 -17.24
N THR A 358 33.06 2.61 -17.47
CA THR A 358 32.96 1.16 -17.21
C THR A 358 32.71 0.39 -18.52
N ALA A 359 33.55 -0.55 -18.80
CA ALA A 359 33.34 -1.48 -19.91
C ALA A 359 32.47 -2.65 -19.43
N TYR A 360 31.13 -2.54 -19.60
CA TYR A 360 30.25 -3.70 -19.43
C TYR A 360 30.61 -4.77 -20.49
N ARG A 361 30.83 -5.99 -20.03
CA ARG A 361 31.26 -7.14 -20.91
C ARG A 361 30.11 -8.12 -21.13
N GLY A 362 29.08 -8.10 -20.27
CA GLY A 362 27.94 -9.03 -20.38
C GLY A 362 26.94 -8.88 -19.25
N LEU A 363 25.99 -9.84 -19.19
CA LEU A 363 24.91 -9.85 -18.22
C LEU A 363 25.36 -9.82 -16.75
N ALA A 364 26.51 -10.48 -16.45
CA ALA A 364 27.04 -10.52 -15.10
C ALA A 364 27.36 -9.12 -14.53
N ASP A 365 27.93 -8.24 -15.39
CA ASP A 365 28.25 -6.87 -14.96
C ASP A 365 26.98 -6.06 -14.74
N LEU A 366 25.97 -6.21 -15.60
CA LEU A 366 24.66 -5.58 -15.41
C LEU A 366 23.96 -6.09 -14.14
N GLY A 367 24.09 -7.37 -13.83
CA GLY A 367 23.54 -7.94 -12.59
C GLY A 367 24.14 -7.31 -11.33
N ARG A 368 25.43 -6.97 -11.31
CA ARG A 368 26.09 -6.32 -10.16
C ARG A 368 25.54 -4.93 -9.84
N ILE A 369 25.00 -4.23 -10.84
CA ILE A 369 24.39 -2.92 -10.66
C ILE A 369 22.85 -2.99 -10.47
N GLY A 370 22.31 -4.19 -10.27
CA GLY A 370 20.92 -4.42 -9.89
C GLY A 370 19.95 -4.65 -11.06
N VAL A 371 20.45 -4.98 -12.25
CA VAL A 371 19.60 -5.43 -13.36
C VAL A 371 19.17 -6.87 -13.12
N VAL A 372 17.89 -7.17 -13.26
CA VAL A 372 17.35 -8.54 -13.28
C VAL A 372 17.60 -9.12 -14.67
N THR A 373 18.77 -9.73 -14.85
CA THR A 373 19.30 -10.11 -16.15
C THR A 373 18.48 -11.17 -16.86
N SER A 374 17.87 -12.10 -16.15
CA SER A 374 16.95 -13.10 -16.68
C SER A 374 15.75 -12.49 -17.40
N ARG A 375 15.31 -11.30 -16.98
CA ARG A 375 14.20 -10.55 -17.59
C ARG A 375 14.66 -9.59 -18.67
N ALA A 376 15.86 -9.01 -18.52
CA ALA A 376 16.36 -7.97 -19.41
C ALA A 376 17.01 -8.51 -20.68
N ALA A 377 17.59 -9.71 -20.62
CA ALA A 377 18.51 -10.23 -21.65
C ALA A 377 17.92 -10.24 -23.06
N GLY A 378 16.65 -10.57 -23.22
CA GLY A 378 15.97 -10.60 -24.52
C GLY A 378 15.65 -9.21 -25.10
N PHE A 379 15.65 -8.18 -24.27
CA PHE A 379 15.24 -6.82 -24.63
C PHE A 379 16.41 -5.84 -24.80
N ILE A 380 17.66 -6.32 -24.67
CA ILE A 380 18.85 -5.46 -24.71
C ILE A 380 19.92 -5.96 -25.66
N THR A 381 20.72 -5.00 -26.13
CA THR A 381 22.01 -5.27 -26.79
C THR A 381 23.14 -4.62 -26.01
N LEU A 382 24.34 -5.16 -26.19
CA LEU A 382 25.56 -4.59 -25.67
C LEU A 382 26.62 -4.56 -26.79
N ASN A 383 27.04 -3.36 -27.19
CA ASN A 383 27.92 -3.14 -28.37
C ASN A 383 27.33 -3.76 -29.64
N GLY A 384 26.04 -3.58 -29.86
CA GLY A 384 25.32 -4.11 -31.02
C GLY A 384 25.05 -5.62 -31.01
N ARG A 385 25.50 -6.34 -29.97
CA ARG A 385 25.29 -7.79 -29.85
C ARG A 385 24.14 -8.11 -28.92
N ARG A 386 23.23 -8.99 -29.35
CA ARG A 386 22.20 -9.56 -28.46
C ARG A 386 22.87 -10.45 -27.41
N LEU A 387 22.38 -10.33 -26.15
CA LEU A 387 22.96 -11.08 -25.03
C LEU A 387 22.30 -12.44 -24.81
N GLN A 388 21.21 -12.72 -25.53
CA GLN A 388 20.50 -13.99 -25.51
C GLN A 388 19.87 -14.30 -26.87
N ASP A 389 19.75 -15.59 -27.22
CA ASP A 389 19.26 -16.09 -28.50
C ASP A 389 17.75 -15.86 -28.69
N HIS A 390 17.24 -15.94 -29.92
CA HIS A 390 15.86 -15.59 -30.32
C HIS A 390 14.71 -16.35 -29.61
N ARG A 391 15.01 -17.40 -28.88
CA ARG A 391 14.01 -18.24 -28.19
C ARG A 391 13.42 -17.67 -26.92
N TRP A 392 13.83 -16.49 -26.49
CA TRP A 392 13.36 -15.89 -25.28
C TRP A 392 11.85 -15.56 -25.29
N ALA A 393 11.29 -15.22 -26.46
CA ALA A 393 9.86 -14.95 -26.60
C ALA A 393 8.99 -16.22 -26.37
N GLU A 394 9.52 -17.38 -26.77
CA GLU A 394 8.89 -18.68 -26.50
C GLU A 394 9.03 -19.08 -25.01
N GLN A 395 10.15 -18.73 -24.38
CA GLN A 395 10.38 -18.99 -22.95
C GLN A 395 9.52 -18.14 -22.03
N LEU A 396 9.10 -16.94 -22.43
CA LEU A 396 8.13 -16.14 -21.66
C LEU A 396 6.75 -16.82 -21.55
N GLY A 397 6.39 -17.75 -22.45
CA GLY A 397 5.21 -18.59 -22.34
C GLY A 397 5.34 -19.74 -21.34
N PHE A 398 6.56 -20.06 -20.89
CA PHE A 398 6.82 -21.16 -19.94
C PHE A 398 6.83 -20.76 -18.47
N TRP A 399 6.75 -19.48 -18.15
CA TRP A 399 6.61 -19.04 -16.78
C TRP A 399 5.12 -19.12 -16.36
N ALA A 400 4.71 -20.32 -16.03
CA ALA A 400 3.41 -20.55 -15.44
C ALA A 400 3.33 -19.87 -14.06
N PRO A 401 2.17 -19.30 -13.69
CA PRO A 401 1.99 -18.55 -12.43
C PRO A 401 2.23 -19.35 -11.15
N GLU A 402 2.34 -20.66 -11.22
CA GLU A 402 2.43 -21.55 -10.07
C GLU A 402 3.77 -21.46 -9.32
N ASP A 403 4.87 -21.16 -10.00
CA ASP A 403 6.19 -21.09 -9.35
C ASP A 403 6.52 -19.71 -8.77
N GLU A 404 5.82 -18.65 -9.16
CA GLU A 404 6.12 -17.29 -8.73
C GLU A 404 5.55 -16.94 -7.34
N ALA A 405 4.53 -17.62 -6.85
CA ALA A 405 3.96 -17.35 -5.52
C ALA A 405 4.97 -17.58 -4.37
N GLY A 406 6.02 -18.33 -4.60
CA GLY A 406 7.11 -18.59 -3.65
C GLY A 406 8.31 -17.64 -3.74
N ALA A 407 8.62 -17.11 -4.92
CA ALA A 407 9.87 -16.38 -5.21
C ALA A 407 9.77 -14.86 -5.01
N TYR A 408 8.57 -14.29 -4.97
CA TYR A 408 8.36 -12.82 -4.92
C TYR A 408 8.49 -12.18 -3.54
N HIS A 409 8.92 -12.91 -2.53
CA HIS A 409 9.08 -12.37 -1.16
C HIS A 409 10.19 -11.31 -1.00
N GLY A 410 10.94 -10.98 -2.05
CA GLY A 410 12.07 -10.07 -2.00
C GLY A 410 11.98 -8.79 -2.84
N LEU A 411 11.01 -8.64 -3.74
CA LEU A 411 11.06 -7.60 -4.79
C LEU A 411 10.19 -6.36 -4.54
N TYR A 412 9.40 -6.31 -3.48
CA TYR A 412 8.80 -5.04 -3.04
C TYR A 412 9.78 -4.21 -2.23
N GLU A 413 10.93 -3.95 -2.82
CA GLU A 413 11.80 -2.90 -2.39
C GLU A 413 11.27 -1.57 -2.93
N VAL A 414 10.34 -0.95 -2.20
CA VAL A 414 10.04 0.47 -2.38
C VAL A 414 11.32 1.22 -2.02
N SER A 415 12.12 1.52 -3.03
CA SER A 415 13.24 2.46 -2.86
C SER A 415 12.64 3.80 -2.45
N PRO A 416 13.11 4.42 -1.37
CA PRO A 416 12.68 5.76 -1.01
C PRO A 416 13.19 6.69 -2.12
N GLY A 417 12.27 7.41 -2.76
CA GLY A 417 12.65 8.60 -3.49
C GLY A 417 13.43 9.50 -2.53
N THR A 418 14.70 9.68 -2.77
CA THR A 418 15.54 10.66 -2.12
C THR A 418 14.97 12.03 -2.46
N PHE A 419 14.12 12.56 -1.58
CA PHE A 419 13.82 13.97 -1.56
C PHE A 419 15.06 14.69 -0.99
N ARG A 420 15.83 15.27 -1.88
CA ARG A 420 16.59 16.48 -1.61
C ARG A 420 15.74 17.69 -1.98
#